data_56126a946846f6eee241d3acb097b886
#
_entry.id   56126a946846f6eee241d3acb097b886
#
_cell.length_a   1.000
_cell.length_b   1.000
_cell.length_c   1.000
_cell.angle_alpha   90.00
_cell.angle_beta   90.00
_cell.angle_gamma   90.00
#
_symmetry.space_group_name_H-M   'P 1'
#
loop_
_entity.id
_entity.type
_entity.pdbx_description
1 polymer ?
#
loop_
_entity_poly.entity_id
_entity_poly.type
_entity_poly.pdbx_seq_one_letter_code
_entity_poly.pdbx_strand_id
1 'polypeptide(L)'
;LPGEDRLTNLVGASMCFPGENYLVIDFGTCITYSLGHSAELIGGAISPGLNTRLKSMHEHTGNLPRLDFSMPFEVFANSTESAMLSGVYYGIIGEIKLFIEKTQLGYPHINVVFTGSDAAYFAEPLEYRIFVEEKLTLFGI
;
A
#
# COMPACT_ATOMS: atom_id res chain seq x y z
N LEU A 1 -7.99 -16.88 -0.71
CA LEU A 1 -7.24 -15.64 -0.57
C LEU A 1 -7.74 -14.50 -1.44
N PRO A 2 -7.97 -14.70 -2.76
CA PRO A 2 -8.36 -13.54 -3.58
C PRO A 2 -9.78 -13.10 -3.29
N GLY A 3 -9.93 -11.87 -2.80
CA GLY A 3 -11.21 -11.17 -2.75
C GLY A 3 -11.54 -10.59 -4.12
N GLU A 4 -12.77 -10.09 -4.28
CA GLU A 4 -13.25 -9.51 -5.53
C GLU A 4 -12.39 -8.33 -6.01
N ASP A 5 -12.05 -7.40 -5.11
CA ASP A 5 -11.19 -6.24 -5.43
C ASP A 5 -9.79 -6.67 -5.83
N ARG A 6 -9.26 -7.72 -5.20
CA ARG A 6 -7.94 -8.26 -5.55
C ARG A 6 -7.93 -8.83 -6.96
N LEU A 7 -8.94 -9.63 -7.31
CA LEU A 7 -9.07 -10.18 -8.66
C LEU A 7 -9.22 -9.07 -9.71
N THR A 8 -10.02 -8.05 -9.41
CA THR A 8 -10.21 -6.92 -10.31
C THR A 8 -8.90 -6.14 -10.51
N ASN A 9 -8.12 -5.95 -9.46
CA ASN A 9 -6.80 -5.34 -9.55
C ASN A 9 -5.85 -6.16 -10.43
N LEU A 10 -5.87 -7.48 -10.31
CA LEU A 10 -5.04 -8.36 -11.13
C LEU A 10 -5.40 -8.25 -12.60
N VAL A 11 -6.68 -8.23 -12.93
CA VAL A 11 -7.13 -8.04 -14.32
C VAL A 11 -6.68 -6.68 -14.84
N GLY A 12 -6.86 -5.62 -14.06
CA GLY A 12 -6.41 -4.28 -14.44
C GLY A 12 -4.91 -4.20 -14.68
N ALA A 13 -4.12 -4.79 -13.80
CA ALA A 13 -2.67 -4.82 -13.96
C ALA A 13 -2.24 -5.65 -15.17
N SER A 14 -2.92 -6.77 -15.44
CA SER A 14 -2.62 -7.60 -16.62
C SER A 14 -2.85 -6.86 -17.93
N MET A 15 -3.79 -5.92 -17.95
CA MET A 15 -4.04 -5.05 -19.10
C MET A 15 -2.95 -4.02 -19.30
N CYS A 16 -2.39 -3.50 -18.18
CA CYS A 16 -1.30 -2.52 -18.23
C CYS A 16 0.05 -3.16 -18.56
N PHE A 17 0.27 -4.40 -18.13
CA PHE A 17 1.53 -5.13 -18.27
C PHE A 17 1.32 -6.52 -18.85
N PRO A 18 0.87 -6.63 -20.13
CA PRO A 18 0.57 -7.94 -20.74
C PRO A 18 1.81 -8.84 -20.78
N GLY A 19 1.67 -10.06 -20.26
CA GLY A 19 2.76 -11.04 -20.28
C GLY A 19 3.90 -10.78 -19.30
N GLU A 20 3.76 -9.78 -18.42
CA GLU A 20 4.77 -9.40 -17.43
C GLU A 20 4.28 -9.66 -16.00
N ASN A 21 5.23 -9.73 -15.07
CA ASN A 21 4.92 -9.80 -13.65
C ASN A 21 4.69 -8.39 -13.09
N TYR A 22 3.82 -8.30 -12.10
CA TYR A 22 3.52 -7.03 -11.42
C TYR A 22 3.24 -7.26 -9.94
N LEU A 23 3.51 -6.23 -9.17
CA LEU A 23 3.14 -6.14 -7.76
C LEU A 23 2.16 -4.98 -7.63
N VAL A 24 0.91 -5.30 -7.29
CA VAL A 24 -0.11 -4.27 -7.02
C VAL A 24 -0.19 -4.06 -5.53
N ILE A 25 -0.05 -2.80 -5.11
CA ILE A 25 -0.25 -2.39 -3.72
C ILE A 25 -1.46 -1.48 -3.70
N ASP A 26 -2.52 -1.94 -3.03
CA ASP A 26 -3.81 -1.26 -2.96
C ASP A 26 -3.99 -0.65 -1.56
N PHE A 27 -4.09 0.68 -1.51
CA PHE A 27 -4.18 1.46 -0.27
C PHE A 27 -5.63 1.80 0.05
N GLY A 28 -6.29 0.93 0.77
CA GLY A 28 -7.66 1.12 1.27
C GLY A 28 -7.73 0.97 2.79
N THR A 29 -8.83 0.47 3.30
CA THR A 29 -8.98 0.12 4.72
C THR A 29 -7.87 -0.82 5.18
N CYS A 30 -7.53 -1.78 4.32
CA CYS A 30 -6.30 -2.55 4.43
C CYS A 30 -5.40 -2.21 3.26
N ILE A 31 -4.10 -2.39 3.45
CA ILE A 31 -3.13 -2.38 2.37
C ILE A 31 -3.01 -3.82 1.89
N THR A 32 -3.32 -4.06 0.63
CA THR A 32 -3.16 -5.39 0.04
C THR A 32 -2.01 -5.39 -0.94
N TYR A 33 -1.21 -6.45 -0.86
CA TYR A 33 -0.09 -6.69 -1.77
C TYR A 33 -0.47 -7.89 -2.63
N SER A 34 -0.41 -7.74 -3.94
CA SER A 34 -0.75 -8.80 -4.87
C SER A 34 0.35 -8.94 -5.92
N LEU A 35 1.10 -10.02 -5.83
CA LEU A 35 2.08 -10.41 -6.84
C LEU A 35 1.35 -11.27 -7.87
N GLY A 36 1.39 -10.86 -9.12
CA GLY A 36 0.64 -11.55 -10.18
C GLY A 36 1.36 -11.62 -11.50
N HIS A 37 0.82 -12.46 -12.38
CA HIS A 37 1.20 -12.60 -13.77
C HIS A 37 -0.05 -12.87 -14.58
N SER A 38 -0.29 -12.11 -15.65
CA SER A 38 -1.58 -12.11 -16.32
C SER A 38 -2.69 -11.87 -15.29
N ALA A 39 -3.78 -12.57 -15.29
CA ALA A 39 -4.84 -12.41 -14.29
C ALA A 39 -4.71 -13.40 -13.12
N GLU A 40 -3.53 -13.99 -12.93
CA GLU A 40 -3.31 -14.99 -11.89
C GLU A 40 -2.52 -14.44 -10.71
N LEU A 41 -3.01 -14.72 -9.50
CA LEU A 41 -2.32 -14.38 -8.28
C LEU A 41 -1.22 -15.41 -7.98
N ILE A 42 0.02 -14.93 -7.85
CA ILE A 42 1.15 -15.75 -7.40
C ILE A 42 1.17 -15.81 -5.87
N GLY A 43 0.95 -14.67 -5.23
CA GLY A 43 0.90 -14.58 -3.78
C GLY A 43 0.60 -13.16 -3.32
N GLY A 44 0.36 -12.98 -2.04
CA GLY A 44 0.04 -11.67 -1.53
C GLY A 44 0.16 -11.55 -0.01
N ALA A 45 -0.06 -10.33 0.46
CA ALA A 45 -0.09 -9.99 1.88
C ALA A 45 -1.17 -8.96 2.15
N ILE A 46 -1.59 -8.86 3.40
CA ILE A 46 -2.60 -7.90 3.85
C ILE A 46 -2.10 -7.28 5.15
N SER A 47 -2.16 -5.95 5.23
CA SER A 47 -1.85 -5.23 6.45
C SER A 47 -2.86 -4.10 6.69
N PRO A 48 -2.91 -3.53 7.91
CA PRO A 48 -3.84 -2.44 8.17
C PRO A 48 -3.49 -1.20 7.35
N GLY A 49 -4.50 -0.54 6.82
CA GLY A 49 -4.33 0.72 6.12
C GLY A 49 -4.08 1.89 7.07
N LEU A 50 -3.89 3.05 6.47
CA LEU A 50 -3.53 4.29 7.15
C LEU A 50 -4.50 4.65 8.28
N ASN A 51 -5.77 4.79 7.95
CA ASN A 51 -6.80 5.16 8.92
C ASN A 51 -7.11 4.04 9.90
N THR A 52 -7.00 2.80 9.48
CA THR A 52 -7.17 1.64 10.36
C THR A 52 -6.11 1.62 11.47
N ARG A 53 -4.85 1.96 11.14
CA ARG A 53 -3.77 2.06 12.12
C ARG A 53 -4.05 3.17 13.15
N LEU A 54 -4.45 4.35 12.68
CA LEU A 54 -4.80 5.47 13.57
C LEU A 54 -5.98 5.12 14.46
N LYS A 55 -7.01 4.52 13.90
CA LYS A 55 -8.21 4.11 14.63
C LYS A 55 -7.87 3.06 15.69
N SER A 56 -7.06 2.07 15.35
CA SER A 56 -6.69 1.01 16.29
C SER A 56 -5.90 1.54 17.47
N MET A 57 -5.03 2.51 17.26
CA MET A 57 -4.28 3.13 18.35
C MET A 57 -5.20 3.88 19.31
N HIS A 58 -6.20 4.57 18.80
CA HIS A 58 -7.19 5.23 19.65
C HIS A 58 -8.03 4.21 20.42
N GLU A 59 -8.56 3.19 19.74
CA GLU A 59 -9.48 2.22 20.33
C GLU A 59 -8.82 1.26 21.33
N HIS A 60 -7.55 0.91 21.11
CA HIS A 60 -6.85 -0.10 21.91
C HIS A 60 -5.87 0.47 22.93
N THR A 61 -5.85 1.79 23.12
CA THR A 61 -5.06 2.44 24.14
C THR A 61 -5.95 3.35 24.99
N GLY A 62 -5.48 3.69 26.19
CA GLY A 62 -6.27 4.52 27.10
C GLY A 62 -6.26 6.00 26.77
N ASN A 63 -5.18 6.51 26.17
CA ASN A 63 -4.93 7.94 26.08
C ASN A 63 -4.64 8.48 24.69
N LEU A 64 -4.53 7.62 23.66
CA LEU A 64 -4.25 8.13 22.33
C LEU A 64 -5.53 8.68 21.67
N PRO A 65 -5.49 9.91 21.16
CA PRO A 65 -6.68 10.54 20.57
C PRO A 65 -7.06 9.91 19.25
N ARG A 66 -8.30 10.16 18.83
CA ARG A 66 -8.72 9.86 17.47
C ARG A 66 -8.19 10.95 16.54
N LEU A 67 -7.50 10.56 15.50
CA LEU A 67 -6.90 11.47 14.53
C LEU A 67 -7.35 11.17 13.11
N ASP A 68 -7.54 12.24 12.34
CA ASP A 68 -7.55 12.17 10.90
C ASP A 68 -6.12 12.27 10.40
N PHE A 69 -5.80 11.60 9.30
CA PHE A 69 -4.44 11.62 8.78
C PHE A 69 -4.09 12.98 8.19
N SER A 70 -2.89 13.43 8.52
CA SER A 70 -2.19 14.50 7.80
C SER A 70 -0.71 14.11 7.70
N MET A 71 -0.02 14.63 6.68
CA MET A 71 1.38 14.32 6.45
C MET A 71 2.25 14.77 7.62
N PRO A 72 3.09 13.89 8.19
CA PRO A 72 4.02 14.29 9.23
C PRO A 72 5.15 15.15 8.66
N PHE A 73 5.64 16.09 9.47
CA PHE A 73 6.78 16.93 9.10
C PHE A 73 8.11 16.28 9.44
N GLU A 74 8.14 15.46 10.48
CA GLU A 74 9.38 14.88 11.02
C GLU A 74 9.20 13.41 11.37
N VAL A 75 10.29 12.64 11.28
CA VAL A 75 10.28 11.24 11.70
C VAL A 75 10.12 11.15 13.23
N PHE A 76 10.91 11.92 13.96
CA PHE A 76 10.80 11.99 15.41
C PHE A 76 10.10 13.27 15.82
N ALA A 77 8.84 13.13 16.22
CA ALA A 77 7.98 14.23 16.58
C ALA A 77 7.98 14.44 18.11
N ASN A 78 7.62 15.65 18.54
CA ASN A 78 7.64 16.03 19.95
C ASN A 78 6.25 16.24 20.57
N SER A 79 5.20 15.79 19.90
CA SER A 79 3.84 15.76 20.47
C SER A 79 3.22 14.38 20.22
N THR A 80 2.22 14.01 21.01
CA THR A 80 1.53 12.73 20.87
C THR A 80 0.90 12.60 19.49
N GLU A 81 0.18 13.59 19.02
CA GLU A 81 -0.49 13.54 17.72
C GLU A 81 0.50 13.41 16.57
N SER A 82 1.54 14.25 16.56
CA SER A 82 2.57 14.18 15.52
C SER A 82 3.34 12.87 15.56
N ALA A 83 3.57 12.31 16.75
CA ALA A 83 4.23 11.00 16.91
C ALA A 83 3.38 9.86 16.35
N MET A 84 2.06 9.91 16.56
CA MET A 84 1.14 8.93 15.97
C MET A 84 1.17 8.99 14.45
N LEU A 85 1.07 10.17 13.87
CA LEU A 85 1.12 10.38 12.43
C LEU A 85 2.44 9.91 11.83
N SER A 86 3.55 10.22 12.49
CA SER A 86 4.89 9.79 12.08
C SER A 86 5.01 8.26 12.07
N GLY A 87 4.61 7.61 13.16
CA GLY A 87 4.70 6.16 13.29
C GLY A 87 3.88 5.43 12.24
N VAL A 88 2.67 5.91 11.96
CA VAL A 88 1.82 5.33 10.93
C VAL A 88 2.42 5.53 9.54
N TYR A 89 2.79 6.75 9.20
CA TYR A 89 3.29 7.06 7.86
C TYR A 89 4.61 6.36 7.54
N TYR A 90 5.62 6.56 8.39
CA TYR A 90 6.93 5.96 8.17
C TYR A 90 6.93 4.45 8.39
N GLY A 91 6.04 3.95 9.25
CA GLY A 91 5.80 2.52 9.39
C GLY A 91 5.32 1.89 8.09
N ILE A 92 4.37 2.53 7.42
CA ILE A 92 3.87 2.06 6.11
C ILE A 92 4.96 2.18 5.04
N ILE A 93 5.70 3.29 4.99
CA ILE A 93 6.82 3.46 4.04
C ILE A 93 7.84 2.34 4.20
N GLY A 94 8.24 2.03 5.44
CA GLY A 94 9.18 0.93 5.71
C GLY A 94 8.64 -0.43 5.31
N GLU A 95 7.35 -0.67 5.57
CA GLU A 95 6.65 -1.89 5.17
C GLU A 95 6.67 -2.06 3.65
N ILE A 96 6.29 -1.02 2.90
CA ILE A 96 6.28 -1.04 1.44
C ILE A 96 7.67 -1.31 0.88
N LYS A 97 8.68 -0.62 1.40
CA LYS A 97 10.07 -0.81 0.96
C LYS A 97 10.51 -2.26 1.12
N LEU A 98 10.19 -2.87 2.25
CA LEU A 98 10.54 -4.26 2.50
C LEU A 98 9.84 -5.20 1.50
N PHE A 99 8.56 -5.02 1.25
CA PHE A 99 7.83 -5.85 0.30
C PHE A 99 8.37 -5.70 -1.13
N ILE A 100 8.68 -4.48 -1.56
CA ILE A 100 9.29 -4.25 -2.89
C ILE A 100 10.66 -4.93 -2.97
N GLU A 101 11.52 -4.74 -1.97
CA GLU A 101 12.86 -5.34 -1.94
C GLU A 101 12.81 -6.86 -1.98
N LYS A 102 11.93 -7.47 -1.18
CA LYS A 102 11.74 -8.92 -1.17
C LYS A 102 11.22 -9.44 -2.50
N THR A 103 10.31 -8.70 -3.13
CA THR A 103 9.78 -9.06 -4.44
C THR A 103 10.87 -9.01 -5.51
N GLN A 104 11.72 -7.99 -5.48
CA GLN A 104 12.80 -7.82 -6.46
C GLN A 104 13.85 -8.93 -6.38
N LEU A 105 14.00 -9.62 -5.26
CA LEU A 105 14.91 -10.77 -5.16
C LEU A 105 14.53 -11.90 -6.12
N GLY A 106 13.25 -12.15 -6.29
CA GLY A 106 12.74 -13.17 -7.20
C GLY A 106 12.34 -12.64 -8.57
N TYR A 107 12.02 -11.35 -8.64
CA TYR A 107 11.50 -10.68 -9.83
C TYR A 107 12.20 -9.33 -10.02
N PRO A 108 13.47 -9.32 -10.50
CA PRO A 108 14.29 -8.08 -10.55
C PRO A 108 13.67 -6.94 -11.36
N HIS A 109 12.84 -7.25 -12.34
CA HIS A 109 12.20 -6.27 -13.23
C HIS A 109 10.70 -6.13 -12.97
N ILE A 110 10.28 -6.38 -11.72
CA ILE A 110 8.87 -6.30 -11.36
C ILE A 110 8.28 -4.91 -11.64
N ASN A 111 7.08 -4.89 -12.19
CA ASN A 111 6.30 -3.66 -12.34
C ASN A 111 5.53 -3.41 -11.05
N VAL A 112 5.77 -2.28 -10.40
CA VAL A 112 5.10 -1.92 -9.14
C VAL A 112 4.00 -0.92 -9.44
N VAL A 113 2.78 -1.25 -9.02
CA VAL A 113 1.59 -0.42 -9.23
C VAL A 113 0.97 -0.07 -7.89
N PHE A 114 0.77 1.21 -7.65
CA PHE A 114 0.03 1.72 -6.49
C PHE A 114 -1.38 2.11 -6.93
N THR A 115 -2.36 1.63 -6.22
CA THR A 115 -3.77 1.98 -6.43
C THR A 115 -4.46 2.22 -5.09
N GLY A 116 -5.70 2.68 -5.13
CA GLY A 116 -6.47 3.00 -3.93
C GLY A 116 -6.41 4.47 -3.56
N SER A 117 -7.30 4.87 -2.65
CA SER A 117 -7.49 6.29 -2.32
C SER A 117 -6.28 6.97 -1.66
N ASP A 118 -5.44 6.20 -0.95
CA ASP A 118 -4.28 6.74 -0.25
C ASP A 118 -2.96 6.56 -0.99
N ALA A 119 -2.98 6.03 -2.22
CA ALA A 119 -1.78 5.72 -3.00
C ALA A 119 -0.84 6.91 -3.16
N ALA A 120 -1.39 8.09 -3.40
CA ALA A 120 -0.60 9.30 -3.67
C ALA A 120 0.29 9.72 -2.49
N TYR A 121 -0.06 9.38 -1.26
CA TYR A 121 0.76 9.71 -0.10
C TYR A 121 2.09 8.96 -0.06
N PHE A 122 2.17 7.82 -0.73
CA PHE A 122 3.28 6.87 -0.54
C PHE A 122 4.20 6.71 -1.74
N ALA A 123 3.80 7.14 -2.93
CA ALA A 123 4.61 6.95 -4.14
C ALA A 123 5.84 7.85 -4.19
N GLU A 124 5.67 9.14 -3.92
CA GLU A 124 6.72 10.15 -4.06
C GLU A 124 7.95 9.91 -3.16
N PRO A 125 7.80 9.55 -1.87
CA PRO A 125 8.97 9.38 -1.01
C PRO A 125 9.78 8.11 -1.26
N LEU A 126 9.31 7.24 -2.14
CA LEU A 126 10.00 5.98 -2.48
C LEU A 126 10.83 6.16 -3.75
N GLU A 127 12.07 5.66 -3.71
CA GLU A 127 13.02 5.75 -4.82
C GLU A 127 12.88 4.58 -5.80
N TYR A 128 11.65 4.16 -6.09
CA TYR A 128 11.35 3.09 -7.03
C TYR A 128 10.55 3.65 -8.19
N ARG A 129 10.65 3.00 -9.35
CA ARG A 129 9.77 3.27 -10.47
C ARG A 129 8.39 2.68 -10.15
N ILE A 130 7.43 3.55 -9.86
CA ILE A 130 6.09 3.16 -9.43
C ILE A 130 5.07 3.77 -10.38
N PHE A 131 4.12 2.94 -10.82
CA PHE A 131 2.98 3.38 -11.60
C PHE A 131 1.82 3.64 -10.62
N VAL A 132 1.29 4.86 -10.61
CA VAL A 132 0.17 5.21 -9.74
C VAL A 132 -1.11 5.28 -10.57
N GLU A 133 -2.08 4.43 -10.22
CA GLU A 133 -3.40 4.42 -10.82
C GLU A 133 -4.44 4.26 -9.71
N GLU A 134 -5.04 5.36 -9.29
CA GLU A 134 -5.95 5.39 -8.15
C GLU A 134 -7.18 4.49 -8.33
N LYS A 135 -7.57 4.24 -9.56
CA LYS A 135 -8.78 3.50 -9.91
C LYS A 135 -8.49 2.28 -10.78
N LEU A 136 -7.46 1.51 -10.41
CA LEU A 136 -7.05 0.34 -11.17
C LEU A 136 -8.19 -0.67 -11.34
N THR A 137 -9.06 -0.80 -10.35
CA THR A 137 -10.22 -1.69 -10.41
C THR A 137 -11.17 -1.37 -11.56
N LEU A 138 -11.21 -0.11 -12.02
CA LEU A 138 -12.04 0.28 -13.15
C LEU A 138 -11.55 -0.31 -14.48
N PHE A 139 -10.25 -0.58 -14.62
CA PHE A 139 -9.70 -1.23 -15.80
C PHE A 139 -10.01 -2.74 -15.82
N GLY A 140 -10.23 -3.34 -14.65
CA GLY A 140 -10.56 -4.75 -14.52
C GLY A 140 -12.05 -5.07 -14.67
N ILE A 141 -12.88 -4.05 -14.77
CA ILE A 141 -14.30 -4.21 -14.99
C ILE A 141 -14.57 -4.29 -16.51
#